data_d3d36e1bcd08cd4c995b214eb3a7fba8
#
_entry.id   d3d36e1bcd08cd4c995b214eb3a7fba8
#
_cell.length_a   1.000
_cell.length_b   1.000
_cell.length_c   1.000
_cell.angle_alpha   90.00
_cell.angle_beta   90.00
_cell.angle_gamma   90.00
#
_symmetry.space_group_name_H-M   'P 1'
#
loop_
_entity.id
_entity.type
_entity.pdbx_description
1 polymer ?
#
loop_
_entity_poly.entity_id
_entity_poly.type
_entity_poly.pdbx_seq_one_letter_code
_entity_poly.pdbx_strand_id
1 'polypeptide(L)' 'MSPHILIDQELDAMAHPGTPLSWSVMLQRQLTEMMADQRITIEEFNHYCGRLNKIVDGRKEVA' A
#
# COMPACT_ATOMS: atom_id res chain seq x y z
N MET A 1 -7.73 6.43 14.81
CA MET A 1 -6.44 5.90 14.32
C MET A 1 -5.98 6.72 13.14
N SER A 2 -4.69 7.04 13.08
CA SER A 2 -4.14 7.79 11.95
C SER A 2 -4.14 6.94 10.69
N PRO A 3 -4.58 7.46 9.51
CA PRO A 3 -4.52 6.71 8.27
C PRO A 3 -3.08 6.33 7.91
N HIS A 4 -2.09 7.12 8.31
CA HIS A 4 -0.69 6.82 8.03
C HIS A 4 -0.21 5.56 8.75
N ILE A 5 -0.63 5.39 10.00
CA ILE A 5 -0.27 4.20 10.79
C ILE A 5 -0.89 2.95 10.15
N LEU A 6 -2.15 3.04 9.75
CA LEU A 6 -2.83 1.92 9.11
C LEU A 6 -2.15 1.53 7.79
N ILE A 7 -1.82 2.52 6.96
CA ILE A 7 -1.13 2.27 5.68
C ILE A 7 0.23 1.63 5.92
N ASP A 8 1.00 2.12 6.88
CA ASP A 8 2.31 1.54 7.19
C ASP A 8 2.20 0.09 7.62
N GLN A 9 1.22 -0.24 8.47
CA GLN A 9 0.98 -1.61 8.90
C GLN A 9 0.63 -2.51 7.72
N GLU A 10 -0.21 -2.04 6.81
CA GLU A 10 -0.61 -2.81 5.64
C GLU A 10 0.53 -3.00 4.65
N LEU A 11 1.38 -1.99 4.47
CA LEU A 11 2.57 -2.11 3.63
C LEU A 11 3.56 -3.12 4.22
N ASP A 12 3.75 -3.09 5.53
CA ASP A 12 4.60 -4.08 6.21
C ASP A 12 4.05 -5.49 6.01
N ALA A 13 2.73 -5.66 6.12
CA ALA A 13 2.10 -6.96 5.88
C ALA A 13 2.31 -7.43 4.45
N MET A 14 2.24 -6.52 3.47
CA MET A 14 2.49 -6.85 2.06
C MET A 14 3.92 -7.30 1.80
N ALA A 15 4.87 -6.87 2.60
CA ALA A 15 6.27 -7.29 2.48
C ALA A 15 6.48 -8.74 2.95
N HIS A 16 5.55 -9.30 3.72
CA HIS A 16 5.62 -10.68 4.17
C HIS A 16 5.27 -11.67 3.05
N PRO A 17 6.08 -12.71 2.84
CA PRO A 17 5.82 -13.69 1.76
C PRO A 17 4.53 -14.48 1.96
N GLY A 18 4.01 -14.56 3.19
CA GLY A 18 2.76 -15.26 3.48
C GLY A 18 1.50 -14.49 3.08
N THR A 19 1.61 -13.18 2.84
CA THR A 19 0.45 -12.37 2.47
C THR A 19 0.17 -12.50 0.97
N PRO A 20 -1.07 -12.79 0.56
CA PRO A 20 -1.39 -12.92 -0.87
C PRO A 20 -1.12 -11.62 -1.63
N LEU A 21 -0.55 -11.73 -2.83
CA LEU A 21 -0.30 -10.56 -3.68
C LEU A 21 -1.58 -9.84 -4.08
N SER A 22 -2.71 -10.54 -4.09
CA SER A 22 -4.00 -9.95 -4.40
C SER A 22 -4.39 -8.83 -3.41
N TRP A 23 -3.82 -8.82 -2.21
CA TRP A 23 -4.05 -7.75 -1.24
C TRP A 23 -3.55 -6.40 -1.73
N SER A 24 -2.60 -6.40 -2.68
CA SER A 24 -2.11 -5.14 -3.27
C SER A 24 -3.23 -4.36 -3.95
N VAL A 25 -4.19 -5.05 -4.56
CA VAL A 25 -5.34 -4.42 -5.21
C VAL A 25 -6.23 -3.75 -4.17
N MET A 26 -6.48 -4.43 -3.04
CA MET A 26 -7.29 -3.88 -1.94
C MET A 26 -6.61 -2.65 -1.33
N LEU A 27 -5.31 -2.75 -1.11
CA LEU A 27 -4.54 -1.64 -0.54
C LEU A 27 -4.51 -0.44 -1.48
N GLN A 28 -4.35 -0.67 -2.78
CA GLN A 28 -4.41 0.38 -3.79
C GLN A 28 -5.76 1.10 -3.75
N ARG A 29 -6.84 0.34 -3.64
CA ARG A 29 -8.19 0.89 -3.54
C ARG A 29 -8.33 1.75 -2.28
N GLN A 30 -7.84 1.26 -1.13
CA GLN A 30 -7.89 2.01 0.11
C GLN A 30 -7.14 3.35 -0.01
N LEU A 31 -5.96 3.33 -0.61
CA LEU A 31 -5.19 4.55 -0.81
C LEU A 31 -5.96 5.54 -1.68
N THR A 32 -6.59 5.06 -2.74
CA THR A 32 -7.41 5.89 -3.63
C THR A 32 -8.59 6.51 -2.88
N GLU A 33 -9.27 5.73 -2.06
CA GLU A 33 -10.39 6.22 -1.26
C GLU A 33 -9.95 7.24 -0.22
N MET A 34 -8.82 7.01 0.44
CA MET A 34 -8.28 7.95 1.42
C MET A 34 -7.92 9.28 0.77
N MET A 35 -7.36 9.25 -0.44
CA MET A 35 -7.06 10.47 -1.18
C MET A 35 -8.35 11.20 -1.57
N ALA A 36 -9.34 10.47 -2.05
CA ALA A 36 -10.64 11.05 -2.42
C ALA A 36 -11.34 11.69 -1.22
N ASP A 37 -11.20 11.07 -0.04
CA ASP A 37 -11.77 11.59 1.21
C ASP A 37 -10.90 12.66 1.87
N GLN A 38 -9.81 13.04 1.23
CA GLN A 38 -8.87 14.05 1.74
C GLN A 38 -8.21 13.67 3.08
N ARG A 39 -8.09 12.38 3.36
CA ARG A 39 -7.37 11.88 4.53
C ARG A 39 -5.87 11.91 4.33
N ILE A 40 -5.43 11.76 3.07
CA ILE A 40 -4.03 11.88 2.67
C ILE A 40 -3.96 12.83 1.48
N THR A 41 -2.79 13.46 1.31
CA THR A 41 -2.55 14.35 0.17
C THR A 41 -2.21 13.53 -1.07
N ILE A 42 -2.24 14.18 -2.26
CA ILE A 42 -1.84 13.54 -3.50
C ILE A 42 -0.36 13.14 -3.46
N GLU A 43 0.48 13.94 -2.79
CA GLU A 43 1.90 13.62 -2.63
C GLU A 43 2.09 12.37 -1.78
N GLU A 44 1.34 12.26 -0.68
CA GLU A 44 1.35 11.08 0.16
C GLU A 44 0.83 9.86 -0.58
N PHE A 45 -0.24 10.02 -1.35
CA PHE A 45 -0.78 8.96 -2.19
C PHE A 45 0.28 8.43 -3.15
N ASN A 46 0.97 9.32 -3.86
CA ASN A 46 2.03 8.93 -4.79
C ASN A 46 3.18 8.20 -4.07
N HIS A 47 3.54 8.68 -2.89
CA HIS A 47 4.60 8.06 -2.08
C HIS A 47 4.22 6.63 -1.69
N TYR A 48 3.01 6.43 -1.19
CA TYR A 48 2.56 5.10 -0.75
C TYR A 48 2.37 4.16 -1.93
N CYS A 49 1.86 4.65 -3.05
CA CYS A 49 1.74 3.84 -4.28
C CYS A 49 3.12 3.38 -4.76
N GLY A 50 4.12 4.26 -4.70
CA GLY A 50 5.49 3.90 -5.04
C GLY A 50 6.06 2.81 -4.14
N ARG A 51 5.82 2.91 -2.82
CA ARG A 51 6.25 1.89 -1.86
C ARG A 51 5.57 0.55 -2.15
N LEU A 52 4.26 0.58 -2.40
CA LEU A 52 3.50 -0.63 -2.70
C LEU A 52 4.03 -1.31 -3.97
N ASN A 53 4.26 -0.54 -5.02
CA ASN A 53 4.78 -1.08 -6.27
C ASN A 53 6.15 -1.72 -6.09
N LYS A 54 7.04 -1.12 -5.31
CA LYS A 54 8.34 -1.69 -5.00
C LYS A 54 8.22 -3.03 -4.28
N ILE A 55 7.31 -3.11 -3.31
CA ILE A 55 7.09 -4.34 -2.56
C ILE A 55 6.57 -5.44 -3.49
N VAL A 56 5.59 -5.13 -4.32
CA VAL A 56 5.00 -6.09 -5.26
C VAL A 56 6.04 -6.57 -6.27
N ASP A 57 6.81 -5.66 -6.84
CA ASP A 57 7.85 -6.01 -7.81
C ASP A 57 8.93 -6.88 -7.16
N GLY A 58 9.35 -6.57 -5.95
CA GLY A 58 10.32 -7.37 -5.22
C GLY A 58 9.84 -8.79 -4.97
N ARG A 59 8.55 -8.94 -4.62
CA ARG A 59 7.96 -10.27 -4.41
C ARG A 59 7.86 -11.07 -5.70
N LYS A 60 7.54 -10.41 -6.82
CA LYS A 60 7.48 -11.07 -8.13
C LYS A 60 8.85 -11.54 -8.59
N GLU A 61 9.90 -10.77 -8.31
CA GLU A 61 11.26 -11.13 -8.70
C GLU A 61 11.77 -12.36 -7.93
N VAL A 62 11.32 -12.52 -6.70
CA VAL A 62 11.74 -13.65 -5.86
C VAL A 62 11.01 -14.94 -6.22
N ALA A 63 9.85 -14.81 -6.79
CA ALA A 63 9.08 -15.96 -7.23
C ALA A 63 9.62 -16.51 -8.55
#